data_b59ceece8c6d6c64bd159d9aa65590fa
#
_entry.id   b59ceece8c6d6c64bd159d9aa65590fa
#
_cell.length_a   1.000
_cell.length_b   1.000
_cell.length_c   1.000
_cell.angle_alpha   90.00
_cell.angle_beta   90.00
_cell.angle_gamma   90.00
#
_symmetry.space_group_name_H-M   'P 1'
#
loop_
_entity.id
_entity.type
_entity.pdbx_description
1 polymer ?
#
loop_
_entity_poly.entity_id
_entity_poly.type
_entity_poly.pdbx_seq_one_letter_code
_entity_poly.pdbx_strand_id
1 'polypeptide(L)'
;VKIGIDIGGTNTHAVLVSGDGKLKMVASSLTTPDVYTGVYRSTKALLQKSEIRAEEVKGIYIGTTELMNAVHDEKVLAKTALIRIARRPVHITPALKWPATLRGLVTEPYFIESDHGYNKSGGRIADFKPLEVLYQSIAEGKIDAVCIVGSYSPLYENEEVAVKNEIRKRFPEMPITVSHPFGTLGFMERENAALLNSLLSKVIEKILANLADGFSSLLLECPFWLTQNNGSLMSVEQAMKFPVLTLASGAANSLKGAAKLSGLQDVIAVDIGGSKVYAARVVGEDLPEVMGSSDFPGLEAGLEMPEIISLPFGTGNRPVIRKGEVELLPLLSNDIKQYGIAWGGDALTVSDCFLKLFPDAFYDPELQTEKLKYVPTNDCAMVVQYVVQKIKEILDRLQNEEKNLPIVLVGGGSPLFNPKLFGKYQKVLNPAGCPYSGAIGACDATISEVSDKVYWLNDHSKEEVVAEAASACKLEAIKKGADPDTVKLAYIEEYPFEYMKGEILRIKIKAVGEQIL
;
A
#
# COMPACT_ATOMS: atom_id res chain seq x y z
N VAL A 1 23.26 3.79 10.56
CA VAL A 1 22.02 4.56 10.40
C VAL A 1 21.10 3.93 9.37
N LYS A 2 19.81 4.28 9.40
CA LYS A 2 18.78 3.87 8.44
C LYS A 2 18.25 5.07 7.68
N ILE A 3 17.87 4.89 6.42
CA ILE A 3 17.17 5.91 5.63
C ILE A 3 15.74 5.45 5.40
N GLY A 4 14.75 6.25 5.79
CA GLY A 4 13.35 6.07 5.41
C GLY A 4 12.99 6.99 4.26
N ILE A 5 12.24 6.48 3.30
CA ILE A 5 11.77 7.25 2.15
C ILE A 5 10.26 7.04 2.02
N ASP A 6 9.54 8.13 1.88
CA ASP A 6 8.11 8.12 1.54
C ASP A 6 7.90 8.84 0.21
N ILE A 7 7.46 8.07 -0.79
CA ILE A 7 7.16 8.57 -2.13
C ILE A 7 5.67 8.86 -2.19
N GLY A 8 5.31 10.08 -1.78
CA GLY A 8 3.92 10.56 -1.81
C GLY A 8 3.53 11.13 -3.18
N GLY A 9 2.25 11.44 -3.36
CA GLY A 9 1.73 11.98 -4.63
C GLY A 9 2.22 13.39 -4.98
N THR A 10 2.67 14.19 -3.99
CA THR A 10 3.17 15.56 -4.17
C THR A 10 4.64 15.69 -3.80
N ASN A 11 5.05 15.13 -2.69
CA ASN A 11 6.41 15.22 -2.18
C ASN A 11 6.99 13.85 -1.88
N THR A 12 8.29 13.72 -2.12
CA THR A 12 9.12 12.62 -1.66
C THR A 12 9.90 13.08 -0.44
N HIS A 13 9.68 12.42 0.68
CA HIS A 13 10.36 12.70 1.95
C HIS A 13 11.43 11.66 2.22
N ALA A 14 12.60 12.11 2.69
CA ALA A 14 13.67 11.25 3.15
C ALA A 14 14.05 11.61 4.59
N VAL A 15 14.21 10.62 5.45
CA VAL A 15 14.61 10.79 6.85
C VAL A 15 15.81 9.93 7.17
N LEU A 16 16.67 10.42 8.05
CA LEU A 16 17.78 9.69 8.63
C LEU A 16 17.46 9.34 10.08
N VAL A 17 17.49 8.05 10.38
CA VAL A 17 17.20 7.51 11.71
C VAL A 17 18.45 6.80 12.24
N SER A 18 18.82 7.09 13.49
CA SER A 18 19.92 6.41 14.17
C SER A 18 19.55 4.99 14.58
N GLY A 19 20.53 4.18 14.96
CA GLY A 19 20.30 2.81 15.40
C GLY A 19 19.41 2.67 16.65
N ASP A 20 19.31 3.72 17.46
CA ASP A 20 18.40 3.81 18.61
C ASP A 20 17.00 4.36 18.24
N GLY A 21 16.67 4.44 16.96
CA GLY A 21 15.35 4.85 16.45
C GLY A 21 15.07 6.35 16.47
N LYS A 22 16.06 7.20 16.75
CA LYS A 22 15.87 8.66 16.81
C LYS A 22 16.03 9.32 15.45
N LEU A 23 15.10 10.21 15.11
CA LEU A 23 15.17 11.06 13.94
C LEU A 23 16.37 12.01 14.04
N LYS A 24 17.28 11.97 13.06
CA LYS A 24 18.50 12.80 13.01
C LYS A 24 18.37 13.93 12.00
N MET A 25 17.88 13.65 10.81
CA MET A 25 17.80 14.61 9.71
C MET A 25 16.62 14.31 8.82
N VAL A 26 16.14 15.35 8.14
CA VAL A 26 15.04 15.26 7.17
C VAL A 26 15.38 16.03 5.90
N ALA A 27 14.90 15.53 4.78
CA ALA A 27 14.94 16.23 3.50
C ALA A 27 13.69 15.91 2.70
N SER A 28 13.33 16.84 1.80
CA SER A 28 12.17 16.68 0.92
C SER A 28 12.49 17.17 -0.48
N SER A 29 11.83 16.59 -1.46
CA SER A 29 11.79 17.08 -2.83
C SER A 29 10.40 16.86 -3.40
N LEU A 30 10.06 17.53 -4.50
CA LEU A 30 8.84 17.22 -5.24
C LEU A 30 8.92 15.80 -5.81
N THR A 31 7.82 15.08 -5.75
CA THR A 31 7.68 13.81 -6.45
C THR A 31 7.60 14.06 -7.95
N THR A 32 8.38 13.33 -8.71
CA THR A 32 8.48 13.45 -10.16
C THR A 32 7.86 12.21 -10.84
N PRO A 33 7.32 12.34 -12.07
CA PRO A 33 6.70 11.22 -12.79
C PRO A 33 7.64 10.02 -13.05
N ASP A 34 8.95 10.25 -13.01
CA ASP A 34 9.96 9.20 -13.15
C ASP A 34 10.30 8.52 -11.81
N VAL A 35 9.76 9.02 -10.69
CA VAL A 35 10.05 8.60 -9.30
C VAL A 35 11.53 8.78 -8.93
N TYR A 36 12.43 8.42 -9.83
CA TYR A 36 13.89 8.49 -9.68
C TYR A 36 14.38 9.86 -9.22
N THR A 37 13.99 10.92 -9.93
CA THR A 37 14.51 12.28 -9.69
C THR A 37 14.12 12.77 -8.28
N GLY A 38 12.89 12.51 -7.84
CA GLY A 38 12.42 12.87 -6.50
C GLY A 38 13.19 12.14 -5.40
N VAL A 39 13.33 10.83 -5.51
CA VAL A 39 14.09 10.00 -4.56
C VAL A 39 15.56 10.40 -4.54
N TYR A 40 16.19 10.54 -5.70
CA TYR A 40 17.59 10.96 -5.81
C TYR A 40 17.83 12.31 -5.13
N ARG A 41 17.00 13.32 -5.42
CA ARG A 41 17.16 14.68 -4.86
C ARG A 41 16.98 14.70 -3.34
N SER A 42 15.93 14.06 -2.81
CA SER A 42 15.67 14.03 -1.38
C SER A 42 16.76 13.28 -0.62
N THR A 43 17.20 12.12 -1.14
CA THR A 43 18.26 11.31 -0.52
C THR A 43 19.61 12.02 -0.58
N LYS A 44 19.97 12.62 -1.73
CA LYS A 44 21.19 13.42 -1.86
C LYS A 44 21.22 14.60 -0.88
N ALA A 45 20.12 15.34 -0.79
CA ALA A 45 20.01 16.45 0.16
C ALA A 45 20.11 15.99 1.61
N LEU A 46 19.55 14.81 1.93
CA LEU A 46 19.64 14.19 3.24
C LEU A 46 21.10 13.88 3.61
N LEU A 47 21.84 13.19 2.73
CA LEU A 47 23.24 12.84 2.93
C LEU A 47 24.12 14.09 3.08
N GLN A 48 23.93 15.10 2.21
CA GLN A 48 24.67 16.35 2.29
C GLN A 48 24.46 17.13 3.59
N LYS A 49 23.20 17.19 4.07
CA LYS A 49 22.87 17.90 5.32
C LYS A 49 23.35 17.17 6.58
N SER A 50 23.39 15.84 6.53
CA SER A 50 23.75 15.02 7.69
C SER A 50 25.26 14.77 7.83
N GLU A 51 26.05 15.10 6.80
CA GLU A 51 27.50 14.82 6.72
C GLU A 51 27.85 13.32 6.90
N ILE A 52 26.86 12.43 6.69
CA ILE A 52 27.04 10.98 6.80
C ILE A 52 27.53 10.43 5.47
N ARG A 53 28.50 9.52 5.53
CA ARG A 53 29.01 8.81 4.37
C ARG A 53 28.06 7.68 3.97
N ALA A 54 28.02 7.37 2.68
CA ALA A 54 27.14 6.31 2.12
C ALA A 54 27.36 4.95 2.82
N GLU A 55 28.59 4.61 3.18
CA GLU A 55 28.95 3.33 3.84
C GLU A 55 28.37 3.20 5.27
N GLU A 56 27.98 4.31 5.90
CA GLU A 56 27.38 4.30 7.23
C GLU A 56 25.88 3.96 7.21
N VAL A 57 25.28 3.99 6.02
CA VAL A 57 23.87 3.61 5.81
C VAL A 57 23.76 2.09 5.76
N LYS A 58 22.96 1.51 6.65
CA LYS A 58 22.78 0.05 6.78
C LYS A 58 21.60 -0.49 6.00
N GLY A 59 20.64 0.37 5.66
CA GLY A 59 19.46 -0.02 4.91
C GLY A 59 18.56 1.17 4.56
N ILE A 60 17.80 1.00 3.49
CA ILE A 60 16.84 1.99 2.98
C ILE A 60 15.45 1.37 2.98
N TYR A 61 14.49 2.09 3.53
CA TYR A 61 13.11 1.62 3.77
C TYR A 61 12.13 2.54 3.05
N ILE A 62 11.31 1.98 2.16
CA ILE A 62 10.57 2.76 1.18
C ILE A 62 9.07 2.48 1.28
N GLY A 63 8.30 3.53 1.55
CA GLY A 63 6.86 3.58 1.32
C GLY A 63 6.55 4.30 0.01
N THR A 64 5.50 3.88 -0.68
CA THR A 64 5.12 4.51 -1.94
C THR A 64 3.61 4.50 -2.17
N THR A 65 3.10 5.54 -2.80
CA THR A 65 1.73 5.61 -3.31
C THR A 65 1.66 5.40 -4.84
N GLU A 66 2.79 5.15 -5.49
CA GLU A 66 2.88 5.10 -6.95
C GLU A 66 2.08 3.95 -7.56
N LEU A 67 2.07 2.75 -6.92
CA LEU A 67 1.28 1.64 -7.43
C LEU A 67 -0.23 1.90 -7.30
N MET A 68 -0.64 2.58 -6.22
CA MET A 68 -2.01 3.04 -6.05
C MET A 68 -2.41 4.04 -7.16
N ASN A 69 -1.53 5.00 -7.46
CA ASN A 69 -1.75 5.97 -8.52
C ASN A 69 -1.82 5.29 -9.89
N ALA A 70 -0.97 4.29 -10.14
CA ALA A 70 -0.93 3.54 -11.38
C ALA A 70 -2.24 2.79 -11.69
N VAL A 71 -2.97 2.32 -10.68
CA VAL A 71 -4.29 1.67 -10.88
C VAL A 71 -5.31 2.62 -11.52
N HIS A 72 -5.13 3.93 -11.36
CA HIS A 72 -5.98 4.95 -11.98
C HIS A 72 -5.50 5.40 -13.38
N ASP A 73 -4.34 4.93 -13.83
CA ASP A 73 -3.78 5.19 -15.17
C ASP A 73 -3.56 3.89 -15.96
N GLU A 74 -4.57 3.47 -16.70
CA GLU A 74 -4.56 2.24 -17.51
C GLU A 74 -3.38 2.14 -18.49
N LYS A 75 -2.78 3.26 -18.88
CA LYS A 75 -1.71 3.29 -19.88
C LYS A 75 -0.39 2.70 -19.40
N VAL A 76 -0.18 2.70 -18.08
CA VAL A 76 1.05 2.17 -17.47
C VAL A 76 0.91 0.71 -17.04
N LEU A 77 -0.31 0.18 -17.02
CA LEU A 77 -0.60 -1.18 -16.59
C LEU A 77 -0.31 -2.23 -17.68
N ALA A 78 -0.04 -3.45 -17.26
CA ALA A 78 0.23 -4.57 -18.14
C ALA A 78 -1.05 -5.14 -18.77
N LYS A 79 -1.06 -5.38 -20.08
CA LYS A 79 -2.11 -6.18 -20.72
C LYS A 79 -1.94 -7.64 -20.31
N THR A 80 -2.93 -8.18 -19.60
CA THR A 80 -2.84 -9.45 -18.92
C THR A 80 -3.70 -10.51 -19.60
N ALA A 81 -3.09 -11.66 -19.94
CA ALA A 81 -3.82 -12.85 -20.34
C ALA A 81 -4.27 -13.63 -19.11
N LEU A 82 -5.55 -13.96 -19.04
CA LEU A 82 -6.11 -14.78 -17.97
C LEU A 82 -6.18 -16.24 -18.41
N ILE A 83 -5.64 -17.15 -17.61
CA ILE A 83 -5.78 -18.61 -17.77
C ILE A 83 -6.57 -19.14 -16.58
N ARG A 84 -7.64 -19.88 -16.86
CA ARG A 84 -8.43 -20.61 -15.85
C ARG A 84 -8.23 -22.10 -15.98
N ILE A 85 -7.87 -22.76 -14.87
CA ILE A 85 -7.71 -24.21 -14.78
C ILE A 85 -8.88 -24.76 -13.98
N ALA A 86 -9.71 -25.58 -14.60
CA ALA A 86 -10.88 -26.20 -13.98
C ALA A 86 -11.31 -27.46 -14.72
N ARG A 87 -12.18 -28.26 -14.09
CA ARG A 87 -12.77 -29.45 -14.71
C ARG A 87 -13.75 -29.10 -15.85
N ARG A 88 -14.38 -27.94 -15.78
CA ARG A 88 -15.30 -27.40 -16.78
C ARG A 88 -15.09 -25.90 -16.90
N PRO A 89 -15.39 -25.31 -18.08
CA PRO A 89 -15.30 -23.86 -18.25
C PRO A 89 -16.07 -23.09 -17.17
N VAL A 90 -15.43 -22.09 -16.59
CA VAL A 90 -16.05 -21.18 -15.62
C VAL A 90 -16.60 -19.98 -16.38
N HIS A 91 -17.92 -19.89 -16.47
CA HIS A 91 -18.63 -18.86 -17.24
C HIS A 91 -18.88 -17.55 -16.46
N ILE A 92 -18.07 -17.24 -15.46
CA ILE A 92 -18.12 -15.98 -14.74
C ILE A 92 -17.28 -14.97 -15.52
N THR A 93 -17.84 -13.79 -15.81
CA THR A 93 -17.10 -12.71 -16.46
C THR A 93 -15.90 -12.28 -15.57
N PRO A 94 -14.66 -12.28 -16.10
CA PRO A 94 -13.50 -11.82 -15.35
C PRO A 94 -13.67 -10.37 -14.92
N ALA A 95 -13.19 -10.02 -13.72
CA ALA A 95 -13.20 -8.65 -13.22
C ALA A 95 -14.56 -7.96 -13.37
N LEU A 96 -15.68 -8.68 -13.13
CA LEU A 96 -17.07 -8.28 -13.48
C LEU A 96 -17.45 -6.89 -12.96
N LYS A 97 -17.05 -6.55 -11.74
CA LYS A 97 -17.37 -5.27 -11.10
C LYS A 97 -16.31 -4.18 -11.32
N TRP A 98 -15.24 -4.50 -12.02
CA TRP A 98 -14.16 -3.54 -12.25
C TRP A 98 -14.56 -2.45 -13.25
N PRO A 99 -13.96 -1.25 -13.17
CA PRO A 99 -14.10 -0.23 -14.20
C PRO A 99 -13.82 -0.81 -15.60
N ALA A 100 -14.58 -0.37 -16.60
CA ALA A 100 -14.46 -0.89 -17.96
C ALA A 100 -13.05 -0.75 -18.54
N THR A 101 -12.34 0.31 -18.16
CA THR A 101 -10.95 0.59 -18.57
C THR A 101 -10.00 -0.49 -18.08
N LEU A 102 -10.05 -0.85 -16.80
CA LEU A 102 -9.20 -1.92 -16.24
C LEU A 102 -9.59 -3.30 -16.77
N ARG A 103 -10.89 -3.56 -16.92
CA ARG A 103 -11.38 -4.83 -17.49
C ARG A 103 -10.92 -5.02 -18.93
N GLY A 104 -10.80 -3.93 -19.70
CA GLY A 104 -10.27 -3.96 -21.07
C GLY A 104 -8.81 -4.37 -21.21
N LEU A 105 -8.06 -4.38 -20.10
CA LEU A 105 -6.67 -4.87 -20.06
C LEU A 105 -6.56 -6.38 -19.82
N VAL A 106 -7.66 -7.06 -19.51
CA VAL A 106 -7.72 -8.49 -19.24
C VAL A 106 -8.35 -9.20 -20.44
N THR A 107 -7.74 -10.28 -20.93
CA THR A 107 -8.30 -11.07 -22.04
C THR A 107 -9.51 -11.89 -21.57
N GLU A 108 -10.33 -12.37 -22.52
CA GLU A 108 -11.17 -13.51 -22.27
C GLU A 108 -10.33 -14.70 -21.78
N PRO A 109 -10.86 -15.54 -20.86
CA PRO A 109 -10.06 -16.61 -20.26
C PRO A 109 -9.63 -17.68 -21.27
N TYR A 110 -8.37 -17.99 -21.31
CA TYR A 110 -7.88 -19.25 -21.87
C TYR A 110 -8.20 -20.38 -20.88
N PHE A 111 -8.93 -21.39 -21.34
CA PHE A 111 -9.37 -22.49 -20.50
C PHE A 111 -8.43 -23.67 -20.64
N ILE A 112 -7.95 -24.21 -19.50
CA ILE A 112 -7.20 -25.45 -19.41
C ILE A 112 -8.02 -26.45 -18.61
N GLU A 113 -8.29 -27.60 -19.23
CA GLU A 113 -9.04 -28.67 -18.57
C GLU A 113 -8.13 -29.45 -17.61
N SER A 114 -8.62 -29.65 -16.39
CA SER A 114 -8.04 -30.52 -15.38
C SER A 114 -9.10 -31.49 -14.83
N ASP A 115 -8.70 -32.73 -14.54
CA ASP A 115 -9.58 -33.73 -13.93
C ASP A 115 -9.75 -33.53 -12.41
N HIS A 116 -9.22 -32.42 -11.86
CA HIS A 116 -9.31 -32.09 -10.44
C HIS A 116 -10.75 -32.01 -9.97
N GLY A 117 -11.04 -32.66 -8.87
CA GLY A 117 -12.34 -32.66 -8.21
C GLY A 117 -12.17 -32.55 -6.70
N TYR A 118 -13.27 -32.23 -6.03
CA TYR A 118 -13.32 -31.95 -4.60
C TYR A 118 -12.67 -33.00 -3.69
N ASN A 119 -12.72 -34.29 -4.07
CA ASN A 119 -12.21 -35.42 -3.25
C ASN A 119 -10.87 -35.96 -3.75
N LYS A 120 -10.18 -35.30 -4.67
CA LYS A 120 -8.91 -35.73 -5.22
C LYS A 120 -7.76 -34.92 -4.69
N SER A 121 -6.70 -35.57 -4.27
CA SER A 121 -5.44 -34.96 -3.82
C SER A 121 -4.56 -34.48 -5.00
N GLY A 122 -5.12 -33.68 -5.89
CA GLY A 122 -4.46 -33.14 -7.08
C GLY A 122 -5.16 -33.53 -8.37
N GLY A 123 -5.02 -32.73 -9.39
CA GLY A 123 -5.57 -32.93 -10.72
C GLY A 123 -4.47 -33.17 -11.75
N ARG A 124 -4.85 -33.76 -12.87
CA ARG A 124 -4.02 -33.88 -14.05
C ARG A 124 -4.53 -32.96 -15.14
N ILE A 125 -3.65 -32.13 -15.66
CA ILE A 125 -3.92 -31.31 -16.85
C ILE A 125 -4.00 -32.22 -18.07
N ALA A 126 -5.07 -32.11 -18.85
CA ALA A 126 -5.31 -32.96 -20.03
C ALA A 126 -4.28 -32.69 -21.13
N ASP A 127 -4.13 -31.43 -21.53
CA ASP A 127 -3.09 -30.97 -22.47
C ASP A 127 -2.87 -29.46 -22.36
N PHE A 128 -1.84 -28.95 -23.03
CA PHE A 128 -1.49 -27.52 -23.08
C PHE A 128 -1.81 -26.86 -24.43
N LYS A 129 -2.53 -27.55 -25.34
CA LYS A 129 -2.87 -27.01 -26.66
C LYS A 129 -3.57 -25.65 -26.62
N PRO A 130 -4.47 -25.38 -25.63
CA PRO A 130 -5.11 -24.06 -25.53
C PRO A 130 -4.11 -22.90 -25.39
N LEU A 131 -2.86 -23.18 -24.95
CA LEU A 131 -1.82 -22.15 -24.82
C LEU A 131 -1.19 -21.74 -26.17
N GLU A 132 -1.37 -22.48 -27.26
CA GLU A 132 -0.75 -22.11 -28.55
C GLU A 132 -1.27 -20.75 -29.08
N VAL A 133 -2.55 -20.46 -28.87
CA VAL A 133 -3.14 -19.16 -29.22
C VAL A 133 -2.57 -18.03 -28.34
N LEU A 134 -2.38 -18.32 -27.06
CA LEU A 134 -1.72 -17.40 -26.14
C LEU A 134 -0.27 -17.14 -26.55
N TYR A 135 0.48 -18.16 -26.90
CA TYR A 135 1.88 -18.04 -27.33
C TYR A 135 2.03 -17.15 -28.56
N GLN A 136 1.11 -17.25 -29.52
CA GLN A 136 1.09 -16.36 -30.66
C GLN A 136 0.85 -14.91 -30.22
N SER A 137 -0.11 -14.66 -29.32
CA SER A 137 -0.43 -13.32 -28.81
C SER A 137 0.75 -12.70 -28.02
N ILE A 138 1.48 -13.52 -27.28
CA ILE A 138 2.71 -13.08 -26.59
C ILE A 138 3.80 -12.73 -27.60
N ALA A 139 4.05 -13.59 -28.59
CA ALA A 139 5.06 -13.36 -29.61
C ALA A 139 4.78 -12.10 -30.46
N GLU A 140 3.51 -11.75 -30.66
CA GLU A 140 3.06 -10.54 -31.35
C GLU A 140 3.12 -9.28 -30.44
N GLY A 141 3.54 -9.38 -29.19
CA GLY A 141 3.62 -8.27 -28.23
C GLY A 141 2.26 -7.71 -27.79
N LYS A 142 1.20 -8.50 -27.91
CA LYS A 142 -0.17 -8.10 -27.48
C LYS A 142 -0.42 -8.33 -26.00
N ILE A 143 0.40 -9.16 -25.36
CA ILE A 143 0.29 -9.56 -23.94
C ILE A 143 1.60 -9.23 -23.24
N ASP A 144 1.48 -8.58 -22.09
CA ASP A 144 2.59 -8.12 -21.26
C ASP A 144 2.79 -9.01 -20.02
N ALA A 145 1.73 -9.68 -19.55
CA ALA A 145 1.76 -10.52 -18.37
C ALA A 145 0.72 -11.64 -18.46
N VAL A 146 0.89 -12.68 -17.67
CA VAL A 146 -0.03 -13.83 -17.59
C VAL A 146 -0.51 -14.02 -16.16
N CYS A 147 -1.82 -14.20 -15.99
CA CYS A 147 -2.45 -14.56 -14.73
C CYS A 147 -3.03 -15.98 -14.82
N ILE A 148 -2.67 -16.88 -13.89
CA ILE A 148 -3.08 -18.28 -13.87
C ILE A 148 -3.90 -18.53 -12.61
N VAL A 149 -5.12 -19.04 -12.77
CA VAL A 149 -6.07 -19.24 -11.66
C VAL A 149 -6.66 -20.66 -11.74
N GLY A 150 -6.31 -21.48 -10.76
CA GLY A 150 -6.87 -22.81 -10.60
C GLY A 150 -8.07 -22.84 -9.66
N SER A 151 -9.10 -23.62 -9.98
CA SER A 151 -10.31 -23.72 -9.14
C SER A 151 -10.00 -24.24 -7.73
N TYR A 152 -9.02 -25.14 -7.59
CA TYR A 152 -8.65 -25.76 -6.32
C TYR A 152 -7.24 -25.38 -5.86
N SER A 153 -6.62 -24.35 -6.43
CA SER A 153 -5.24 -23.96 -6.16
C SER A 153 -4.94 -23.57 -4.71
N PRO A 154 -5.89 -23.08 -3.88
CA PRO A 154 -5.61 -22.90 -2.45
C PRO A 154 -5.29 -24.19 -1.68
N LEU A 155 -5.75 -25.33 -2.21
CA LEU A 155 -5.48 -26.66 -1.65
C LEU A 155 -4.31 -27.35 -2.36
N TYR A 156 -4.19 -27.14 -3.67
CA TYR A 156 -3.23 -27.85 -4.53
C TYR A 156 -2.68 -26.92 -5.62
N GLU A 157 -1.51 -26.39 -5.40
CA GLU A 157 -0.85 -25.40 -6.27
C GLU A 157 -0.24 -26.00 -7.56
N ASN A 158 -0.07 -27.35 -7.60
CA ASN A 158 0.70 -28.05 -8.63
C ASN A 158 0.23 -27.76 -10.06
N GLU A 159 -1.07 -27.55 -10.28
CA GLU A 159 -1.62 -27.28 -11.61
C GLU A 159 -1.22 -25.90 -12.11
N GLU A 160 -1.31 -24.86 -11.27
CA GLU A 160 -0.84 -23.51 -11.62
C GLU A 160 0.66 -23.50 -11.88
N VAL A 161 1.44 -24.20 -11.06
CA VAL A 161 2.89 -24.36 -11.21
C VAL A 161 3.24 -25.08 -12.51
N ALA A 162 2.49 -26.12 -12.90
CA ALA A 162 2.70 -26.83 -14.15
C ALA A 162 2.46 -25.94 -15.37
N VAL A 163 1.36 -25.18 -15.39
CA VAL A 163 1.06 -24.22 -16.47
C VAL A 163 2.11 -23.12 -16.55
N LYS A 164 2.50 -22.56 -15.41
CA LYS A 164 3.57 -21.56 -15.32
C LYS A 164 4.88 -22.09 -15.92
N ASN A 165 5.28 -23.31 -15.56
CA ASN A 165 6.51 -23.91 -16.04
C ASN A 165 6.44 -24.17 -17.55
N GLU A 166 5.28 -24.56 -18.08
CA GLU A 166 5.08 -24.76 -19.50
C GLU A 166 5.26 -23.47 -20.31
N ILE A 167 4.68 -22.35 -19.82
CA ILE A 167 4.84 -21.04 -20.47
C ILE A 167 6.31 -20.59 -20.40
N ARG A 168 6.98 -20.76 -19.27
CA ARG A 168 8.38 -20.36 -19.10
C ARG A 168 9.37 -21.08 -19.99
N LYS A 169 9.05 -22.28 -20.48
CA LYS A 169 9.89 -22.99 -21.46
C LYS A 169 10.07 -22.17 -22.76
N ARG A 170 9.02 -21.43 -23.16
CA ARG A 170 9.04 -20.63 -24.40
C ARG A 170 9.30 -19.13 -24.13
N PHE A 171 8.85 -18.64 -22.99
CA PHE A 171 8.93 -17.22 -22.59
C PHE A 171 9.49 -17.11 -21.17
N PRO A 172 10.82 -17.27 -20.98
CA PRO A 172 11.44 -17.30 -19.65
C PRO A 172 11.20 -16.02 -18.82
N GLU A 173 11.21 -14.86 -19.50
CA GLU A 173 11.11 -13.53 -18.87
C GLU A 173 9.66 -13.04 -18.72
N MET A 174 8.66 -13.82 -19.17
CA MET A 174 7.26 -13.40 -19.05
C MET A 174 6.86 -13.23 -17.58
N PRO A 175 6.32 -12.06 -17.19
CA PRO A 175 5.71 -11.90 -15.87
C PRO A 175 4.50 -12.83 -15.73
N ILE A 176 4.56 -13.74 -14.75
CA ILE A 176 3.48 -14.73 -14.51
C ILE A 176 3.06 -14.66 -13.05
N THR A 177 1.80 -14.31 -12.84
CA THR A 177 1.13 -14.40 -11.55
C THR A 177 0.35 -15.71 -11.45
N VAL A 178 0.54 -16.45 -10.36
CA VAL A 178 -0.28 -17.59 -9.96
C VAL A 178 -1.19 -17.22 -8.81
N SER A 179 -2.38 -17.78 -8.71
CA SER A 179 -3.38 -17.30 -7.75
C SER A 179 -3.26 -17.89 -6.35
N HIS A 180 -2.67 -19.07 -6.19
CA HIS A 180 -2.63 -19.77 -4.90
C HIS A 180 -1.99 -19.01 -3.73
N PRO A 181 -1.00 -18.09 -3.92
CA PRO A 181 -0.42 -17.35 -2.80
C PRO A 181 -1.34 -16.27 -2.22
N PHE A 182 -2.43 -15.93 -2.88
CA PHE A 182 -3.36 -14.90 -2.43
C PHE A 182 -4.39 -15.40 -1.40
N GLY A 183 -4.24 -16.61 -0.90
CA GLY A 183 -4.80 -17.13 0.36
C GLY A 183 -6.32 -17.28 0.47
N THR A 184 -7.14 -16.70 -0.41
CA THR A 184 -8.59 -16.78 -0.27
C THR A 184 -9.19 -18.02 -0.93
N LEU A 185 -10.21 -18.62 -0.26
CA LEU A 185 -10.98 -19.74 -0.83
C LEU A 185 -11.91 -19.28 -1.96
N GLY A 186 -12.36 -18.02 -1.91
CA GLY A 186 -13.22 -17.43 -2.93
C GLY A 186 -12.50 -17.35 -4.29
N PHE A 187 -13.09 -18.01 -5.29
CA PHE A 187 -12.50 -18.06 -6.64
C PHE A 187 -12.36 -16.66 -7.26
N MET A 188 -13.43 -15.86 -7.20
CA MET A 188 -13.43 -14.53 -7.82
C MET A 188 -12.53 -13.54 -7.10
N GLU A 189 -12.52 -13.55 -5.78
CA GLU A 189 -11.71 -12.68 -4.94
C GLU A 189 -10.22 -12.97 -5.17
N ARG A 190 -9.85 -14.26 -5.24
CA ARG A 190 -8.48 -14.70 -5.54
C ARG A 190 -8.07 -14.37 -6.98
N GLU A 191 -8.99 -14.58 -7.95
CA GLU A 191 -8.75 -14.19 -9.35
C GLU A 191 -8.52 -12.68 -9.46
N ASN A 192 -9.35 -11.87 -8.82
CA ASN A 192 -9.20 -10.42 -8.84
C ASN A 192 -7.88 -9.96 -8.20
N ALA A 193 -7.47 -10.55 -7.08
CA ALA A 193 -6.16 -10.27 -6.47
C ALA A 193 -5.00 -10.60 -7.42
N ALA A 194 -5.04 -11.78 -8.03
CA ALA A 194 -4.03 -12.23 -8.98
C ALA A 194 -3.99 -11.39 -10.27
N LEU A 195 -5.16 -10.99 -10.78
CA LEU A 195 -5.27 -10.09 -11.93
C LEU A 195 -4.68 -8.72 -11.61
N LEU A 196 -5.04 -8.12 -10.47
CA LEU A 196 -4.50 -6.82 -10.06
C LEU A 196 -2.97 -6.88 -9.90
N ASN A 197 -2.47 -7.96 -9.31
CA ASN A 197 -1.03 -8.22 -9.23
C ASN A 197 -0.37 -8.26 -10.61
N SER A 198 -0.98 -8.97 -11.55
CA SER A 198 -0.46 -9.12 -12.91
C SER A 198 -0.47 -7.79 -13.68
N LEU A 199 -1.53 -6.98 -13.56
CA LEU A 199 -1.62 -5.65 -14.16
C LEU A 199 -0.49 -4.71 -13.68
N LEU A 200 -0.05 -4.85 -12.44
CA LEU A 200 0.97 -4.00 -11.80
C LEU A 200 2.41 -4.42 -12.12
N SER A 201 2.64 -5.55 -12.78
CA SER A 201 3.97 -6.13 -13.01
C SER A 201 4.96 -5.18 -13.70
N LYS A 202 4.53 -4.46 -14.74
CA LYS A 202 5.39 -3.48 -15.44
C LYS A 202 5.70 -2.25 -14.58
N VAL A 203 4.74 -1.84 -13.77
CA VAL A 203 4.88 -0.65 -12.92
C VAL A 203 5.95 -0.89 -11.87
N ILE A 204 5.85 -2.02 -11.16
CA ILE A 204 6.82 -2.35 -10.11
C ILE A 204 8.23 -2.56 -10.66
N GLU A 205 8.36 -3.22 -11.81
CA GLU A 205 9.66 -3.41 -12.49
C GLU A 205 10.35 -2.07 -12.74
N LYS A 206 9.61 -1.11 -13.31
CA LYS A 206 10.12 0.24 -13.58
C LYS A 206 10.49 0.98 -12.30
N ILE A 207 9.64 0.91 -11.26
CA ILE A 207 9.91 1.58 -9.98
C ILE A 207 11.19 1.01 -9.35
N LEU A 208 11.32 -0.31 -9.28
CA LEU A 208 12.48 -0.95 -8.65
C LEU A 208 13.78 -0.67 -9.41
N ALA A 209 13.75 -0.68 -10.75
CA ALA A 209 14.90 -0.29 -11.57
C ALA A 209 15.32 1.16 -11.29
N ASN A 210 14.36 2.09 -11.29
CA ASN A 210 14.61 3.50 -11.01
C ASN A 210 15.19 3.72 -9.59
N LEU A 211 14.71 2.99 -8.59
CA LEU A 211 15.23 3.08 -7.23
C LEU A 211 16.67 2.55 -7.15
N ALA A 212 16.95 1.41 -7.76
CA ALA A 212 18.29 0.82 -7.81
C ALA A 212 19.30 1.77 -8.48
N ASP A 213 18.95 2.36 -9.61
CA ASP A 213 19.77 3.34 -10.33
C ASP A 213 20.00 4.60 -9.47
N GLY A 214 18.97 5.07 -8.77
CA GLY A 214 19.07 6.23 -7.88
C GLY A 214 20.05 6.02 -6.73
N PHE A 215 19.96 4.89 -6.05
CA PHE A 215 20.84 4.56 -4.93
C PHE A 215 22.26 4.29 -5.39
N SER A 216 22.44 3.56 -6.48
CA SER A 216 23.76 3.34 -7.09
C SER A 216 24.44 4.65 -7.45
N SER A 217 23.73 5.62 -8.01
CA SER A 217 24.23 6.96 -8.35
C SER A 217 24.68 7.77 -7.11
N LEU A 218 24.22 7.41 -5.92
CA LEU A 218 24.59 7.99 -4.64
C LEU A 218 25.61 7.13 -3.87
N LEU A 219 26.16 6.08 -4.49
CA LEU A 219 27.09 5.12 -3.91
C LEU A 219 26.52 4.42 -2.65
N LEU A 220 25.19 4.25 -2.60
CA LEU A 220 24.51 3.52 -1.54
C LEU A 220 24.46 2.03 -1.93
N GLU A 221 25.36 1.24 -1.36
CA GLU A 221 25.46 -0.21 -1.64
C GLU A 221 24.69 -1.08 -0.63
N CYS A 222 24.00 -0.45 0.32
CA CYS A 222 23.19 -1.17 1.30
C CYS A 222 21.89 -1.72 0.69
N PRO A 223 21.28 -2.77 1.28
CA PRO A 223 20.01 -3.28 0.83
C PRO A 223 18.89 -2.24 0.99
N PHE A 224 17.89 -2.29 0.10
CA PHE A 224 16.66 -1.52 0.26
C PHE A 224 15.43 -2.43 0.28
N TRP A 225 14.40 -1.97 0.97
CA TRP A 225 13.18 -2.69 1.26
C TRP A 225 11.97 -1.82 0.92
N LEU A 226 10.91 -2.46 0.47
CA LEU A 226 9.61 -1.80 0.35
C LEU A 226 8.73 -2.17 1.53
N THR A 227 7.75 -1.31 1.81
CA THR A 227 6.72 -1.65 2.80
C THR A 227 5.48 -2.19 2.13
N GLN A 228 4.79 -3.09 2.82
CA GLN A 228 3.53 -3.71 2.40
C GLN A 228 2.32 -2.86 2.78
N ASN A 229 1.13 -3.31 2.37
CA ASN A 229 -0.16 -2.68 2.69
C ASN A 229 -0.36 -2.42 4.18
N ASN A 230 0.11 -3.31 5.04
CA ASN A 230 0.01 -3.18 6.50
C ASN A 230 1.22 -2.48 7.15
N GLY A 231 2.13 -1.93 6.36
CA GLY A 231 3.33 -1.26 6.84
C GLY A 231 4.46 -2.20 7.28
N SER A 232 4.40 -3.51 7.00
CA SER A 232 5.54 -4.42 7.21
C SER A 232 6.49 -4.41 6.02
N LEU A 233 7.72 -4.92 6.20
CA LEU A 233 8.76 -4.94 5.16
C LEU A 233 8.61 -6.12 4.21
N MET A 234 9.01 -5.90 2.98
CA MET A 234 9.22 -6.93 1.96
C MET A 234 10.49 -6.64 1.16
N SER A 235 11.16 -7.71 0.73
CA SER A 235 12.35 -7.59 -0.13
C SER A 235 11.97 -7.11 -1.54
N VAL A 236 12.96 -6.62 -2.28
CA VAL A 236 12.82 -6.25 -3.71
C VAL A 236 12.27 -7.41 -4.53
N GLU A 237 12.77 -8.63 -4.30
CA GLU A 237 12.30 -9.83 -4.97
C GLU A 237 10.82 -10.11 -4.70
N GLN A 238 10.40 -9.95 -3.45
CA GLN A 238 8.99 -10.11 -3.07
C GLN A 238 8.11 -9.03 -3.68
N ALA A 239 8.57 -7.77 -3.68
CA ALA A 239 7.84 -6.66 -4.30
C ALA A 239 7.65 -6.88 -5.81
N MET A 240 8.69 -7.40 -6.49
CA MET A 240 8.60 -7.78 -7.91
C MET A 240 7.55 -8.88 -8.14
N LYS A 241 7.46 -9.85 -7.22
CA LYS A 241 6.53 -10.98 -7.33
C LYS A 241 5.10 -10.61 -6.91
N PHE A 242 4.96 -9.74 -5.90
CA PHE A 242 3.69 -9.38 -5.28
C PHE A 242 3.48 -7.86 -5.19
N PRO A 243 3.52 -7.12 -6.32
CA PRO A 243 3.35 -5.67 -6.32
C PRO A 243 2.03 -5.20 -5.68
N VAL A 244 0.98 -5.99 -5.76
CA VAL A 244 -0.33 -5.69 -5.15
C VAL A 244 -0.26 -5.51 -3.63
N LEU A 245 0.75 -6.07 -2.98
CA LEU A 245 0.94 -5.91 -1.53
C LEU A 245 1.53 -4.55 -1.11
N THR A 246 1.84 -3.65 -2.05
CA THR A 246 2.39 -2.32 -1.75
C THR A 246 1.40 -1.17 -1.97
N LEU A 247 0.16 -1.46 -2.39
CA LEU A 247 -0.83 -0.45 -2.79
C LEU A 247 -1.15 0.58 -1.71
N ALA A 248 -1.27 0.15 -0.44
CA ALA A 248 -1.59 1.01 0.70
C ALA A 248 -0.34 1.40 1.52
N SER A 249 0.88 1.05 1.08
CA SER A 249 2.09 1.16 1.89
C SER A 249 2.38 2.59 2.37
N GLY A 250 2.22 3.60 1.51
CA GLY A 250 2.44 4.99 1.89
C GLY A 250 1.50 5.47 3.00
N ALA A 251 0.20 5.21 2.85
CA ALA A 251 -0.79 5.55 3.87
C ALA A 251 -0.55 4.77 5.19
N ALA A 252 -0.31 3.47 5.09
CA ALA A 252 -0.03 2.63 6.26
C ALA A 252 1.18 3.13 7.05
N ASN A 253 2.28 3.45 6.36
CA ASN A 253 3.48 3.97 7.00
C ASN A 253 3.22 5.31 7.70
N SER A 254 2.48 6.22 7.05
CA SER A 254 2.19 7.53 7.63
C SER A 254 1.36 7.40 8.91
N LEU A 255 0.36 6.53 8.91
CA LEU A 255 -0.51 6.29 10.07
C LEU A 255 0.24 5.57 11.20
N LYS A 256 1.09 4.57 10.90
CA LYS A 256 1.97 3.93 11.91
C LYS A 256 3.01 4.91 12.43
N GLY A 257 3.60 5.74 11.55
CA GLY A 257 4.51 6.82 11.93
C GLY A 257 3.89 7.84 12.87
N ALA A 258 2.57 8.06 12.81
CA ALA A 258 1.86 8.91 13.76
C ALA A 258 1.89 8.34 15.19
N ALA A 259 1.65 7.04 15.36
CA ALA A 259 1.78 6.37 16.64
C ALA A 259 3.21 6.48 17.17
N LYS A 260 4.21 6.19 16.33
CA LYS A 260 5.63 6.31 16.68
C LYS A 260 6.01 7.71 17.14
N LEU A 261 5.64 8.74 16.37
CA LEU A 261 5.94 10.15 16.70
C LEU A 261 5.24 10.61 17.98
N SER A 262 4.06 10.12 18.27
CA SER A 262 3.31 10.48 19.48
C SER A 262 3.76 9.72 20.74
N GLY A 263 4.48 8.60 20.58
CA GLY A 263 4.83 7.67 21.64
C GLY A 263 3.63 6.94 22.25
N LEU A 264 2.52 6.86 21.52
CA LEU A 264 1.27 6.22 21.95
C LEU A 264 1.01 4.97 21.10
N GLN A 265 0.60 3.88 21.73
CA GLN A 265 0.30 2.61 21.04
C GLN A 265 -1.09 2.60 20.40
N ASP A 266 -2.09 3.19 21.08
CA ASP A 266 -3.48 3.23 20.63
C ASP A 266 -3.86 4.67 20.29
N VAL A 267 -4.08 4.97 19.01
CA VAL A 267 -4.44 6.31 18.53
C VAL A 267 -5.39 6.25 17.33
N ILE A 268 -6.05 7.35 17.05
CA ILE A 268 -6.59 7.64 15.71
C ILE A 268 -5.58 8.51 15.01
N ALA A 269 -4.92 7.97 14.01
CA ALA A 269 -3.99 8.71 13.15
C ALA A 269 -4.74 9.35 11.98
N VAL A 270 -4.39 10.59 11.66
CA VAL A 270 -4.94 11.32 10.51
C VAL A 270 -3.78 11.89 9.71
N ASP A 271 -3.57 11.37 8.53
CA ASP A 271 -2.59 11.88 7.56
C ASP A 271 -3.25 12.89 6.63
N ILE A 272 -2.85 14.15 6.75
CA ILE A 272 -3.36 15.26 5.95
C ILE A 272 -2.33 15.58 4.85
N GLY A 273 -2.57 15.04 3.66
CA GLY A 273 -1.74 15.28 2.49
C GLY A 273 -2.18 16.46 1.64
N GLY A 274 -1.47 16.69 0.53
CA GLY A 274 -1.82 17.72 -0.45
C GLY A 274 -3.06 17.39 -1.29
N SER A 275 -3.29 16.10 -1.58
CA SER A 275 -4.37 15.63 -2.48
C SER A 275 -5.40 14.75 -1.80
N LYS A 276 -5.05 14.09 -0.69
CA LYS A 276 -5.92 13.16 0.06
C LYS A 276 -5.72 13.32 1.55
N VAL A 277 -6.72 12.92 2.33
CA VAL A 277 -6.61 12.70 3.77
C VAL A 277 -6.87 11.24 4.04
N TYR A 278 -6.02 10.60 4.84
CA TYR A 278 -6.19 9.24 5.32
C TYR A 278 -6.39 9.23 6.82
N ALA A 279 -7.22 8.34 7.32
CA ALA A 279 -7.39 8.16 8.75
C ALA A 279 -7.66 6.69 9.09
N ALA A 280 -7.06 6.22 10.19
CA ALA A 280 -7.30 4.88 10.73
C ALA A 280 -7.09 4.84 12.23
N ARG A 281 -7.59 3.78 12.86
CA ARG A 281 -7.12 3.39 14.18
C ARG A 281 -5.77 2.71 14.05
N VAL A 282 -4.87 3.02 14.96
CA VAL A 282 -3.65 2.26 15.20
C VAL A 282 -3.82 1.63 16.58
N VAL A 283 -3.68 0.33 16.68
CA VAL A 283 -3.89 -0.45 17.90
C VAL A 283 -2.65 -1.30 18.16
N GLY A 284 -1.99 -1.10 19.30
CA GLY A 284 -0.73 -1.78 19.59
C GLY A 284 0.36 -1.55 18.55
N GLU A 285 0.38 -0.34 17.94
CA GLU A 285 1.28 0.05 16.84
C GLU A 285 0.97 -0.58 15.48
N ASP A 286 -0.09 -1.41 15.37
CA ASP A 286 -0.53 -2.02 14.11
C ASP A 286 -1.85 -1.42 13.60
N LEU A 287 -2.09 -1.58 12.30
CA LEU A 287 -3.34 -1.22 11.64
C LEU A 287 -4.25 -2.45 11.60
N PRO A 288 -5.51 -2.37 12.09
CA PRO A 288 -6.48 -3.43 11.86
C PRO A 288 -6.65 -3.69 10.36
N GLU A 289 -6.72 -4.97 9.98
CA GLU A 289 -6.86 -5.39 8.59
C GLU A 289 -8.29 -5.92 8.33
N VAL A 290 -8.83 -5.59 7.17
CA VAL A 290 -10.14 -6.05 6.69
C VAL A 290 -10.02 -6.58 5.27
N MET A 291 -10.94 -7.46 4.88
CA MET A 291 -11.01 -7.92 3.49
C MET A 291 -11.54 -6.81 2.59
N GLY A 292 -10.73 -6.44 1.59
CA GLY A 292 -11.05 -5.37 0.64
C GLY A 292 -10.51 -4.00 1.06
N SER A 293 -10.79 -2.97 0.27
CA SER A 293 -10.36 -1.59 0.53
C SER A 293 -11.45 -0.60 0.14
N SER A 294 -11.62 0.45 0.96
CA SER A 294 -12.51 1.58 0.64
C SER A 294 -11.99 2.45 -0.51
N ASP A 295 -10.69 2.43 -0.78
CA ASP A 295 -10.06 3.22 -1.85
C ASP A 295 -10.21 2.60 -3.24
N PHE A 296 -10.67 1.35 -3.32
CA PHE A 296 -10.95 0.64 -4.57
C PHE A 296 -12.42 0.20 -4.65
N PRO A 297 -13.39 1.12 -4.71
CA PRO A 297 -14.77 0.74 -4.89
C PRO A 297 -14.92 -0.02 -6.20
N GLY A 298 -15.43 -1.26 -6.12
CA GLY A 298 -15.61 -2.15 -7.26
C GLY A 298 -14.42 -3.07 -7.61
N LEU A 299 -13.26 -2.89 -7.02
CA LEU A 299 -12.13 -3.82 -7.16
C LEU A 299 -12.14 -4.89 -6.05
N GLU A 300 -13.21 -5.64 -5.91
CA GLU A 300 -13.34 -6.71 -4.90
C GLU A 300 -12.20 -7.76 -5.08
N ALA A 301 -11.01 -7.40 -4.67
CA ALA A 301 -9.85 -8.29 -4.59
C ALA A 301 -9.83 -8.93 -3.21
N GLY A 302 -9.57 -10.23 -3.15
CA GLY A 302 -9.45 -10.98 -1.89
C GLY A 302 -8.14 -10.68 -1.16
N LEU A 303 -7.85 -9.40 -0.97
CA LEU A 303 -6.67 -8.91 -0.27
C LEU A 303 -7.08 -8.37 1.09
N GLU A 304 -6.31 -8.73 2.09
CA GLU A 304 -6.38 -8.04 3.38
C GLU A 304 -5.69 -6.69 3.24
N MET A 305 -6.44 -5.66 3.60
CA MET A 305 -5.99 -4.27 3.53
C MET A 305 -6.18 -3.62 4.90
N PRO A 306 -5.34 -2.67 5.29
CA PRO A 306 -5.58 -1.92 6.51
C PRO A 306 -6.92 -1.16 6.42
N GLU A 307 -7.64 -1.12 7.54
CA GLU A 307 -8.90 -0.39 7.66
C GLU A 307 -8.64 1.12 7.66
N ILE A 308 -8.35 1.65 6.47
CA ILE A 308 -8.08 3.07 6.25
C ILE A 308 -9.32 3.72 5.64
N ILE A 309 -9.71 4.87 6.16
CA ILE A 309 -10.74 5.73 5.57
C ILE A 309 -10.03 6.86 4.84
N SER A 310 -10.37 7.09 3.56
CA SER A 310 -9.81 8.19 2.78
C SER A 310 -10.85 9.26 2.45
N LEU A 311 -10.38 10.51 2.37
CA LEU A 311 -11.12 11.61 1.75
C LEU A 311 -10.43 12.01 0.45
N PRO A 312 -11.19 12.22 -0.64
CA PRO A 312 -10.63 12.53 -1.96
C PRO A 312 -10.23 14.00 -2.09
N PHE A 313 -9.70 14.60 -1.03
CA PHE A 313 -9.18 15.95 -1.01
C PHE A 313 -8.05 16.10 0.01
N GLY A 314 -7.22 17.11 -0.19
CA GLY A 314 -6.17 17.52 0.72
C GLY A 314 -6.00 19.05 0.68
N THR A 315 -4.88 19.53 1.22
CA THR A 315 -4.65 20.97 1.39
C THR A 315 -4.34 21.71 0.09
N GLY A 316 -3.97 21.02 -0.99
CA GLY A 316 -3.74 21.61 -2.31
C GLY A 316 -4.99 21.73 -3.19
N ASN A 317 -6.11 21.13 -2.79
CA ASN A 317 -7.36 21.22 -3.56
C ASN A 317 -7.87 22.68 -3.63
N ARG A 318 -8.58 22.98 -4.72
CA ARG A 318 -9.10 24.32 -5.01
C ARG A 318 -10.55 24.44 -4.59
N PRO A 319 -10.89 25.28 -3.60
CA PRO A 319 -12.25 25.47 -3.19
C PRO A 319 -13.02 26.36 -4.18
N VAL A 320 -14.25 26.00 -4.45
CA VAL A 320 -15.24 26.81 -5.16
C VAL A 320 -16.49 26.88 -4.29
N ILE A 321 -17.00 28.09 -4.08
CA ILE A 321 -18.21 28.31 -3.31
C ILE A 321 -19.34 28.65 -4.27
N ARG A 322 -20.39 27.82 -4.29
CA ARG A 322 -21.59 28.02 -5.10
C ARG A 322 -22.83 27.97 -4.23
N LYS A 323 -23.61 29.04 -4.22
CA LYS A 323 -24.85 29.12 -3.43
C LYS A 323 -24.68 28.79 -1.93
N GLY A 324 -23.50 29.10 -1.36
CA GLY A 324 -23.20 28.83 0.03
C GLY A 324 -22.69 27.40 0.31
N GLU A 325 -22.50 26.57 -0.71
CA GLU A 325 -21.90 25.25 -0.60
C GLU A 325 -20.45 25.26 -1.08
N VAL A 326 -19.57 24.49 -0.41
CA VAL A 326 -18.17 24.35 -0.75
C VAL A 326 -17.98 23.08 -1.57
N GLU A 327 -17.39 23.23 -2.75
CA GLU A 327 -16.92 22.14 -3.60
C GLU A 327 -15.38 22.21 -3.69
N LEU A 328 -14.69 21.07 -3.59
CA LEU A 328 -13.23 21.00 -3.70
C LEU A 328 -12.85 20.39 -5.04
N LEU A 329 -12.27 21.18 -5.92
CA LEU A 329 -11.77 20.77 -7.23
C LEU A 329 -10.37 20.12 -7.11
N PRO A 330 -9.96 19.26 -8.06
CA PRO A 330 -8.63 18.67 -8.10
C PRO A 330 -7.50 19.71 -8.11
N LEU A 331 -6.28 19.25 -7.79
CA LEU A 331 -5.06 20.03 -7.91
C LEU A 331 -4.81 20.43 -9.38
N LEU A 332 -4.12 21.56 -9.58
CA LEU A 332 -3.63 21.95 -10.93
C LEU A 332 -2.29 21.31 -11.26
N SER A 333 -1.48 21.07 -10.24
CA SER A 333 -0.15 20.49 -10.31
C SER A 333 0.16 19.78 -8.99
N ASN A 334 1.12 18.88 -8.99
CA ASN A 334 1.65 18.30 -7.76
C ASN A 334 2.42 19.32 -6.90
N ASP A 335 2.84 20.43 -7.48
CA ASP A 335 3.51 21.51 -6.77
C ASP A 335 2.54 22.66 -6.50
N ILE A 336 2.05 22.76 -5.27
CA ILE A 336 1.14 23.82 -4.83
C ILE A 336 1.78 25.21 -4.97
N LYS A 337 3.11 25.32 -4.89
CA LYS A 337 3.83 26.59 -5.00
C LYS A 337 3.71 27.24 -6.38
N GLN A 338 3.40 26.45 -7.41
CA GLN A 338 3.21 26.97 -8.77
C GLN A 338 1.88 27.70 -8.96
N TYR A 339 0.86 27.41 -8.15
CA TYR A 339 -0.48 27.94 -8.38
C TYR A 339 -1.16 28.55 -7.15
N GLY A 340 -0.76 28.16 -5.93
CA GLY A 340 -1.35 28.67 -4.68
C GLY A 340 -1.09 30.14 -4.47
N ILE A 341 -2.11 30.91 -4.05
CA ILE A 341 -2.02 32.36 -3.84
C ILE A 341 -0.95 32.71 -2.82
N ALA A 342 -0.83 31.93 -1.75
CA ALA A 342 0.17 32.15 -0.69
C ALA A 342 1.62 32.01 -1.16
N TRP A 343 1.86 31.42 -2.33
CA TRP A 343 3.18 31.30 -2.98
C TRP A 343 3.30 32.16 -4.24
N GLY A 344 2.36 33.08 -4.45
CA GLY A 344 2.41 34.04 -5.55
C GLY A 344 1.61 33.61 -6.79
N GLY A 345 0.98 32.44 -6.80
CA GLY A 345 0.06 31.98 -7.84
C GLY A 345 -1.28 32.72 -7.85
N ASP A 346 -2.21 32.21 -8.67
CA ASP A 346 -3.51 32.87 -8.91
C ASP A 346 -4.70 31.95 -8.57
N ALA A 347 -4.46 30.71 -8.10
CA ALA A 347 -5.51 29.78 -7.73
C ALA A 347 -5.66 29.68 -6.20
N LEU A 348 -6.87 29.90 -5.71
CA LEU A 348 -7.19 29.70 -4.29
C LEU A 348 -7.11 28.21 -3.96
N THR A 349 -6.42 27.88 -2.86
CA THR A 349 -6.30 26.51 -2.33
C THR A 349 -6.82 26.41 -0.91
N VAL A 350 -7.05 25.18 -0.43
CA VAL A 350 -7.37 24.94 0.97
C VAL A 350 -6.26 25.48 1.88
N SER A 351 -4.97 25.30 1.51
CA SER A 351 -3.83 25.87 2.24
C SER A 351 -3.93 27.37 2.37
N ASP A 352 -4.29 28.09 1.30
CA ASP A 352 -4.44 29.53 1.31
C ASP A 352 -5.52 30.00 2.30
N CYS A 353 -6.64 29.25 2.38
CA CYS A 353 -7.71 29.54 3.32
C CYS A 353 -7.27 29.37 4.77
N PHE A 354 -6.50 28.33 5.07
CA PHE A 354 -5.92 28.15 6.41
C PHE A 354 -4.92 29.25 6.75
N LEU A 355 -4.00 29.57 5.84
CA LEU A 355 -2.99 30.63 6.03
C LEU A 355 -3.61 32.00 6.17
N LYS A 356 -4.73 32.28 5.48
CA LYS A 356 -5.49 33.53 5.64
C LYS A 356 -6.05 33.70 7.05
N LEU A 357 -6.56 32.58 7.65
CA LEU A 357 -7.16 32.62 8.99
C LEU A 357 -6.15 32.42 10.12
N PHE A 358 -5.08 31.68 9.84
CA PHE A 358 -4.05 31.27 10.80
C PHE A 358 -2.66 31.51 10.21
N PRO A 359 -2.21 32.78 10.03
CA PRO A 359 -0.98 33.11 9.32
C PRO A 359 0.28 32.50 9.97
N ASP A 360 0.25 32.25 11.27
CA ASP A 360 1.37 31.69 12.04
C ASP A 360 1.36 30.15 12.11
N ALA A 361 0.39 29.48 11.46
CA ALA A 361 0.25 28.02 11.54
C ALA A 361 1.36 27.26 10.81
N PHE A 362 1.93 27.85 9.77
CA PHE A 362 2.92 27.22 8.93
C PHE A 362 3.96 28.24 8.46
N TYR A 363 5.23 27.84 8.50
CA TYR A 363 6.33 28.67 8.02
C TYR A 363 6.98 28.04 6.78
N ASP A 364 7.06 28.80 5.71
CA ASP A 364 7.84 28.50 4.52
C ASP A 364 8.48 29.85 4.06
N PRO A 365 9.80 29.90 3.81
CA PRO A 365 10.47 31.13 3.40
C PRO A 365 9.99 31.68 2.04
N GLU A 366 9.30 30.88 1.24
CA GLU A 366 8.75 31.27 -0.06
C GLU A 366 7.32 31.83 0.03
N LEU A 367 6.72 31.88 1.23
CA LEU A 367 5.37 32.42 1.41
C LEU A 367 5.29 33.93 1.07
N GLN A 368 4.30 34.27 0.26
CA GLN A 368 3.95 35.62 -0.17
C GLN A 368 2.52 35.95 0.30
N THR A 369 2.29 35.86 1.61
CA THR A 369 0.94 35.97 2.23
C THR A 369 0.24 37.30 1.97
N GLU A 370 0.95 38.34 1.47
CA GLU A 370 0.35 39.62 1.13
C GLU A 370 -0.80 39.54 0.12
N LYS A 371 -0.72 38.63 -0.84
CA LYS A 371 -1.79 38.39 -1.82
C LYS A 371 -3.08 37.88 -1.17
N LEU A 372 -2.97 37.20 -0.03
CA LEU A 372 -4.14 36.69 0.71
C LEU A 372 -5.04 37.77 1.28
N LYS A 373 -4.56 39.04 1.41
CA LYS A 373 -5.44 40.14 1.89
C LYS A 373 -6.65 40.36 0.97
N TYR A 374 -6.54 40.04 -0.31
CA TYR A 374 -7.62 40.22 -1.29
C TYR A 374 -8.61 39.04 -1.32
N VAL A 375 -8.32 37.94 -0.63
CA VAL A 375 -9.23 36.79 -0.52
C VAL A 375 -10.26 37.09 0.59
N PRO A 376 -11.56 36.89 0.32
CA PRO A 376 -12.60 37.14 1.33
C PRO A 376 -12.44 36.24 2.55
N THR A 377 -12.40 36.80 3.73
CA THR A 377 -12.22 36.06 4.99
C THR A 377 -13.37 35.09 5.25
N ASN A 378 -14.62 35.48 4.91
CA ASN A 378 -15.79 34.61 5.08
C ASN A 378 -15.71 33.36 4.21
N ASP A 379 -15.23 33.48 2.96
CA ASP A 379 -15.07 32.36 2.04
C ASP A 379 -14.04 31.38 2.60
N CYS A 380 -12.91 31.88 3.09
CA CYS A 380 -11.89 31.06 3.75
C CYS A 380 -12.45 30.34 4.99
N ALA A 381 -13.26 31.04 5.80
CA ALA A 381 -13.89 30.46 6.99
C ALA A 381 -14.83 29.31 6.63
N MET A 382 -15.63 29.47 5.57
CA MET A 382 -16.51 28.41 5.06
C MET A 382 -15.70 27.17 4.60
N VAL A 383 -14.61 27.38 3.86
CA VAL A 383 -13.75 26.28 3.39
C VAL A 383 -13.10 25.54 4.55
N VAL A 384 -12.51 26.27 5.51
CA VAL A 384 -11.88 25.68 6.70
C VAL A 384 -12.91 24.89 7.52
N GLN A 385 -14.08 25.47 7.74
CA GLN A 385 -15.18 24.80 8.46
C GLN A 385 -15.59 23.50 7.74
N TYR A 386 -15.76 23.54 6.42
CA TYR A 386 -16.12 22.38 5.61
C TYR A 386 -15.07 21.25 5.75
N VAL A 387 -13.78 21.57 5.53
CA VAL A 387 -12.69 20.60 5.59
C VAL A 387 -12.57 19.97 6.99
N VAL A 388 -12.60 20.81 8.04
CA VAL A 388 -12.52 20.34 9.44
C VAL A 388 -13.74 19.48 9.78
N GLN A 389 -14.94 19.85 9.30
CA GLN A 389 -16.14 19.06 9.53
C GLN A 389 -16.06 17.69 8.86
N LYS A 390 -15.55 17.60 7.63
CA LYS A 390 -15.35 16.32 6.93
C LYS A 390 -14.36 15.41 7.66
N ILE A 391 -13.29 15.95 8.21
CA ILE A 391 -12.35 15.19 9.05
C ILE A 391 -13.05 14.73 10.35
N LYS A 392 -13.84 15.60 11.00
CA LYS A 392 -14.60 15.22 12.21
C LYS A 392 -15.60 14.09 11.97
N GLU A 393 -16.25 14.05 10.82
CA GLU A 393 -17.16 12.97 10.43
C GLU A 393 -16.44 11.60 10.41
N ILE A 394 -15.19 11.56 9.92
CA ILE A 394 -14.36 10.34 9.96
C ILE A 394 -13.92 10.02 11.39
N LEU A 395 -13.48 11.02 12.13
CA LEU A 395 -13.05 10.82 13.52
C LEU A 395 -14.18 10.24 14.38
N ASP A 396 -15.42 10.72 14.20
CA ASP A 396 -16.59 10.18 14.91
C ASP A 396 -16.87 8.71 14.55
N ARG A 397 -16.61 8.31 13.30
CA ARG A 397 -16.72 6.89 12.89
C ARG A 397 -15.61 6.01 13.47
N LEU A 398 -14.42 6.57 13.67
CA LEU A 398 -13.26 5.84 14.17
C LEU A 398 -13.22 5.81 15.72
N GLN A 399 -13.87 6.75 16.41
CA GLN A 399 -13.98 6.69 17.87
C GLN A 399 -14.85 5.50 18.30
N ASN A 400 -14.44 4.86 19.38
CA ASN A 400 -15.21 3.78 20.01
C ASN A 400 -15.92 4.36 21.25
N GLU A 401 -17.16 3.96 21.50
CA GLU A 401 -17.93 4.40 22.67
C GLU A 401 -17.23 4.07 24.00
N GLU A 402 -16.44 2.98 24.03
CA GLU A 402 -15.71 2.55 25.23
C GLU A 402 -14.35 3.23 25.43
N LYS A 403 -13.73 3.78 24.35
CA LYS A 403 -12.39 4.39 24.41
C LYS A 403 -12.37 5.69 23.62
N ASN A 404 -12.11 6.78 24.31
CA ASN A 404 -11.84 8.06 23.67
C ASN A 404 -10.36 8.12 23.28
N LEU A 405 -10.01 7.57 22.10
CA LEU A 405 -8.64 7.48 21.64
C LEU A 405 -8.05 8.87 21.34
N PRO A 406 -6.77 9.10 21.68
CA PRO A 406 -6.05 10.29 21.23
C PRO A 406 -6.00 10.37 19.71
N ILE A 407 -6.09 11.58 19.17
CA ILE A 407 -5.98 11.86 17.75
C ILE A 407 -4.60 12.43 17.46
N VAL A 408 -3.92 11.89 16.44
CA VAL A 408 -2.59 12.35 16.01
C VAL A 408 -2.67 12.81 14.56
N LEU A 409 -2.43 14.09 14.34
CA LEU A 409 -2.41 14.71 13.01
C LEU A 409 -0.99 14.65 12.45
N VAL A 410 -0.83 14.07 11.26
CA VAL A 410 0.43 13.94 10.53
C VAL A 410 0.25 14.29 9.05
N GLY A 411 1.32 14.18 8.27
CA GLY A 411 1.35 14.52 6.85
C GLY A 411 1.72 15.98 6.59
N GLY A 412 2.08 16.29 5.34
CA GLY A 412 2.59 17.61 4.94
C GLY A 412 1.65 18.78 5.16
N GLY A 413 0.33 18.52 5.16
CA GLY A 413 -0.70 19.53 5.42
C GLY A 413 -1.04 19.71 6.90
N SER A 414 -0.66 18.77 7.76
CA SER A 414 -1.07 18.78 9.18
C SER A 414 -0.62 20.01 9.98
N PRO A 415 0.51 20.68 9.70
CA PRO A 415 0.88 21.91 10.41
C PRO A 415 -0.15 23.05 10.29
N LEU A 416 -0.95 23.06 9.24
CA LEU A 416 -2.01 24.05 9.06
C LEU A 416 -3.17 23.86 10.05
N PHE A 417 -3.32 22.67 10.62
CA PHE A 417 -4.46 22.30 11.46
C PHE A 417 -4.14 22.46 12.94
N ASN A 418 -4.58 23.59 13.50
CA ASN A 418 -4.47 23.78 14.94
C ASN A 418 -5.35 22.74 15.69
N PRO A 419 -4.82 22.00 16.69
CA PRO A 419 -5.59 21.08 17.50
C PRO A 419 -6.88 21.64 18.08
N LYS A 420 -6.93 22.95 18.38
CA LYS A 420 -8.14 23.65 18.87
C LYS A 420 -9.35 23.57 17.93
N LEU A 421 -9.12 23.36 16.62
CA LEU A 421 -10.20 23.16 15.64
C LEU A 421 -11.02 21.89 15.93
N PHE A 422 -10.44 20.97 16.67
CA PHE A 422 -11.00 19.67 17.04
C PHE A 422 -11.43 19.62 18.52
N GLY A 423 -11.82 20.75 19.11
CA GLY A 423 -12.04 20.94 20.55
C GLY A 423 -13.09 20.03 21.23
N LYS A 424 -13.87 19.23 20.47
CA LYS A 424 -14.76 18.23 21.06
C LYS A 424 -14.05 16.94 21.48
N TYR A 425 -12.82 16.72 21.02
CA TYR A 425 -12.01 15.53 21.35
C TYR A 425 -11.05 15.86 22.50
N GLN A 426 -10.84 14.91 23.43
CA GLN A 426 -10.08 15.15 24.65
C GLN A 426 -8.60 15.43 24.39
N LYS A 427 -8.01 14.74 23.40
CA LYS A 427 -6.57 14.86 23.10
C LYS A 427 -6.32 14.83 21.60
N VAL A 428 -5.87 15.95 21.05
CA VAL A 428 -5.44 16.09 19.66
C VAL A 428 -3.99 16.54 19.67
N LEU A 429 -3.12 15.82 18.97
CA LEU A 429 -1.68 16.05 18.92
C LEU A 429 -1.26 16.34 17.49
N ASN A 430 -0.27 17.23 17.36
CA ASN A 430 0.47 17.48 16.12
C ASN A 430 1.96 17.41 16.48
N PRO A 431 2.57 16.19 16.46
CA PRO A 431 3.93 15.99 16.95
C PRO A 431 4.97 16.62 16.02
N ALA A 432 6.12 17.01 16.60
CA ALA A 432 7.27 17.44 15.81
C ALA A 432 7.67 16.34 14.80
N GLY A 433 7.95 16.73 13.54
CA GLY A 433 8.25 15.76 12.47
C GLY A 433 7.03 15.16 11.78
N CYS A 434 5.81 15.60 12.11
CA CYS A 434 4.55 15.12 11.51
C CYS A 434 4.53 15.11 9.96
N PRO A 435 5.19 16.03 9.20
CA PRO A 435 5.22 15.93 7.74
C PRO A 435 5.99 14.70 7.22
N TYR A 436 6.85 14.12 8.04
CA TYR A 436 7.74 13.02 7.68
C TYR A 436 7.28 11.66 8.22
N SER A 437 6.06 11.59 8.73
CA SER A 437 5.50 10.38 9.37
C SER A 437 5.61 9.14 8.50
N GLY A 438 5.34 9.25 7.17
CA GLY A 438 5.44 8.13 6.24
C GLY A 438 6.86 7.55 6.16
N ALA A 439 7.87 8.41 6.04
CA ALA A 439 9.26 7.98 5.99
C ALA A 439 9.76 7.43 7.36
N ILE A 440 9.27 7.99 8.47
CA ILE A 440 9.57 7.49 9.83
C ILE A 440 8.93 6.12 10.04
N GLY A 441 7.65 5.96 9.66
CA GLY A 441 6.95 4.68 9.75
C GLY A 441 7.60 3.59 8.89
N ALA A 442 8.13 3.93 7.72
CA ALA A 442 8.89 3.00 6.90
C ALA A 442 10.18 2.52 7.60
N CYS A 443 10.90 3.41 8.29
CA CYS A 443 12.09 3.03 9.07
C CYS A 443 11.81 2.11 10.27
N ASP A 444 10.61 2.20 10.83
CA ASP A 444 10.19 1.44 12.01
C ASP A 444 9.50 0.11 11.64
N ALA A 445 9.35 -0.14 10.35
CA ALA A 445 8.67 -1.33 9.83
C ALA A 445 9.45 -2.61 10.16
N THR A 446 8.70 -3.66 10.51
CA THR A 446 9.22 -5.01 10.80
C THR A 446 8.90 -5.95 9.65
N ILE A 447 9.60 -7.07 9.56
CA ILE A 447 9.25 -8.15 8.64
C ILE A 447 8.06 -8.90 9.19
N SER A 448 7.07 -9.17 8.35
CA SER A 448 5.95 -10.04 8.69
C SER A 448 5.71 -11.12 7.64
N GLU A 449 5.20 -12.25 8.11
CA GLU A 449 4.68 -13.33 7.29
C GLU A 449 3.27 -13.67 7.72
N VAL A 450 2.38 -13.80 6.76
CA VAL A 450 1.02 -14.30 6.97
C VAL A 450 0.84 -15.58 6.20
N SER A 451 0.48 -16.65 6.90
CA SER A 451 0.09 -17.95 6.33
C SER A 451 -1.41 -18.14 6.54
N ASP A 452 -2.17 -18.24 5.45
CA ASP A 452 -3.61 -18.53 5.48
C ASP A 452 -3.86 -19.77 4.62
N LYS A 453 -3.98 -20.91 5.26
CA LYS A 453 -4.06 -22.23 4.58
C LYS A 453 -5.15 -23.11 5.16
N VAL A 454 -5.65 -24.01 4.29
CA VAL A 454 -6.61 -25.03 4.67
C VAL A 454 -5.88 -26.36 4.82
N TYR A 455 -6.12 -27.04 5.93
CA TYR A 455 -5.53 -28.32 6.29
C TYR A 455 -6.61 -29.39 6.44
N TRP A 456 -6.32 -30.58 5.96
CA TRP A 456 -7.06 -31.79 6.26
C TRP A 456 -6.39 -32.44 7.45
N LEU A 457 -7.11 -32.59 8.57
CA LEU A 457 -6.51 -33.15 9.79
C LEU A 457 -6.22 -34.63 9.66
N ASN A 458 -7.09 -35.39 8.91
CA ASN A 458 -6.93 -36.84 8.71
C ASN A 458 -6.57 -37.58 10.01
N ASP A 459 -5.33 -38.10 10.08
CA ASP A 459 -4.80 -38.84 11.25
C ASP A 459 -3.96 -37.97 12.20
N HIS A 460 -3.88 -36.65 11.97
CA HIS A 460 -3.13 -35.69 12.81
C HIS A 460 -4.06 -34.99 13.78
N SER A 461 -3.56 -34.72 14.98
CA SER A 461 -4.29 -33.87 15.92
C SER A 461 -4.30 -32.41 15.47
N LYS A 462 -5.33 -31.68 15.86
CA LYS A 462 -5.46 -30.24 15.58
C LYS A 462 -4.22 -29.47 16.10
N GLU A 463 -3.78 -29.80 17.31
CA GLU A 463 -2.64 -29.17 17.98
C GLU A 463 -1.33 -29.38 17.21
N GLU A 464 -1.11 -30.59 16.66
CA GLU A 464 0.06 -30.90 15.82
C GLU A 464 0.08 -30.04 14.55
N VAL A 465 -1.05 -29.99 13.83
CA VAL A 465 -1.17 -29.22 12.59
C VAL A 465 -0.99 -27.72 12.84
N VAL A 466 -1.56 -27.17 13.91
CA VAL A 466 -1.39 -25.77 14.30
C VAL A 466 0.07 -25.47 14.65
N ALA A 467 0.74 -26.35 15.40
CA ALA A 467 2.14 -26.18 15.78
C ALA A 467 3.08 -26.23 14.56
N GLU A 468 2.81 -27.15 13.63
CA GLU A 468 3.58 -27.26 12.37
C GLU A 468 3.38 -26.02 11.49
N ALA A 469 2.14 -25.58 11.32
CA ALA A 469 1.82 -24.37 10.56
C ALA A 469 2.47 -23.10 11.18
N ALA A 470 2.46 -23.00 12.50
CA ALA A 470 3.11 -21.90 13.23
C ALA A 470 4.63 -21.89 13.05
N SER A 471 5.25 -23.08 13.11
CA SER A 471 6.68 -23.24 12.89
C SER A 471 7.07 -22.90 11.44
N ALA A 472 6.27 -23.33 10.46
CA ALA A 472 6.47 -23.02 9.06
C ALA A 472 6.35 -21.49 8.81
N CYS A 473 5.36 -20.83 9.40
CA CYS A 473 5.17 -19.37 9.27
C CYS A 473 6.37 -18.59 9.83
N LYS A 474 6.90 -18.98 11.01
CA LYS A 474 8.13 -18.39 11.57
C LYS A 474 9.34 -18.58 10.67
N LEU A 475 9.53 -19.77 10.12
CA LEU A 475 10.64 -20.08 9.21
C LEU A 475 10.56 -19.24 7.93
N GLU A 476 9.37 -19.03 7.39
CA GLU A 476 9.20 -18.16 6.22
C GLU A 476 9.51 -16.69 6.55
N ALA A 477 9.13 -16.18 7.74
CA ALA A 477 9.53 -14.85 8.17
C ALA A 477 11.07 -14.71 8.26
N ILE A 478 11.76 -15.73 8.80
CA ILE A 478 13.23 -15.78 8.86
C ILE A 478 13.84 -15.79 7.45
N LYS A 479 13.34 -16.62 6.54
CA LYS A 479 13.79 -16.63 5.14
C LYS A 479 13.60 -15.29 4.44
N LYS A 480 12.61 -14.51 4.85
CA LYS A 480 12.36 -13.16 4.39
C LYS A 480 13.29 -12.12 5.02
N GLY A 481 14.20 -12.51 5.90
CA GLY A 481 15.23 -11.68 6.51
C GLY A 481 14.92 -11.21 7.94
N ALA A 482 13.92 -11.81 8.60
CA ALA A 482 13.69 -11.54 10.02
C ALA A 482 14.78 -12.18 10.89
N ASP A 483 15.21 -11.48 11.92
CA ASP A 483 16.12 -11.98 12.92
C ASP A 483 15.46 -13.13 13.72
N PRO A 484 16.02 -14.36 13.66
CA PRO A 484 15.46 -15.52 14.35
C PRO A 484 15.17 -15.31 15.84
N ASP A 485 16.00 -14.50 16.52
CA ASP A 485 15.87 -14.24 17.95
C ASP A 485 14.70 -13.30 18.29
N THR A 486 14.19 -12.57 17.29
CA THR A 486 13.09 -11.62 17.45
C THR A 486 11.76 -12.13 16.93
N VAL A 487 11.76 -13.23 16.14
CA VAL A 487 10.54 -13.75 15.51
C VAL A 487 9.55 -14.29 16.53
N LYS A 488 8.36 -13.69 16.56
CA LYS A 488 7.23 -14.09 17.41
C LYS A 488 5.95 -14.22 16.59
N LEU A 489 5.00 -14.99 17.10
CA LEU A 489 3.64 -15.06 16.56
C LEU A 489 2.86 -13.83 17.04
N ALA A 490 2.27 -13.11 16.10
CA ALA A 490 1.37 -12.00 16.41
C ALA A 490 -0.04 -12.51 16.73
N TYR A 491 -0.54 -13.45 15.91
CA TYR A 491 -1.81 -14.14 16.16
C TYR A 491 -1.85 -15.52 15.50
N ILE A 492 -2.76 -16.37 15.98
CA ILE A 492 -3.23 -17.63 15.37
C ILE A 492 -4.74 -17.59 15.38
N GLU A 493 -5.37 -17.74 14.23
CA GLU A 493 -6.82 -17.82 14.07
C GLU A 493 -7.17 -19.17 13.43
N GLU A 494 -8.19 -19.83 13.97
CA GLU A 494 -8.60 -21.17 13.59
C GLU A 494 -10.07 -21.18 13.19
N TYR A 495 -10.37 -21.68 11.99
CA TYR A 495 -11.72 -21.71 11.44
C TYR A 495 -12.09 -23.15 11.03
N PRO A 496 -12.81 -23.93 11.87
CA PRO A 496 -13.24 -25.28 11.53
C PRO A 496 -14.38 -25.26 10.50
N PHE A 497 -14.37 -26.20 9.56
CA PHE A 497 -15.43 -26.40 8.58
C PHE A 497 -16.38 -27.52 9.04
N GLU A 498 -17.26 -27.25 9.99
CA GLU A 498 -18.16 -28.25 10.61
C GLU A 498 -19.17 -28.87 9.64
N TYR A 499 -19.48 -28.22 8.51
CA TYR A 499 -20.43 -28.69 7.49
C TYR A 499 -19.82 -29.60 6.42
N MET A 500 -18.50 -29.83 6.46
CA MET A 500 -17.80 -30.66 5.48
C MET A 500 -17.50 -32.03 6.07
N LYS A 501 -17.64 -33.09 5.23
CA LYS A 501 -17.19 -34.42 5.62
C LYS A 501 -15.67 -34.46 5.66
N GLY A 502 -15.12 -34.78 6.81
CA GLY A 502 -13.69 -34.74 7.12
C GLY A 502 -13.37 -33.59 8.08
N GLU A 503 -12.37 -33.77 8.88
CA GLU A 503 -11.89 -32.74 9.78
C GLU A 503 -11.01 -31.77 9.01
N ILE A 504 -11.60 -30.62 8.61
CA ILE A 504 -10.94 -29.58 7.83
C ILE A 504 -10.82 -28.33 8.68
N LEU A 505 -9.63 -27.75 8.71
CA LEU A 505 -9.31 -26.57 9.47
C LEU A 505 -8.61 -25.53 8.59
N ARG A 506 -9.14 -24.31 8.52
CA ARG A 506 -8.42 -23.16 7.99
C ARG A 506 -7.65 -22.54 9.15
N ILE A 507 -6.35 -22.35 8.97
CA ILE A 507 -5.47 -21.73 9.96
C ILE A 507 -4.87 -20.49 9.34
N LYS A 508 -5.05 -19.35 10.01
CA LYS A 508 -4.43 -18.08 9.67
C LYS A 508 -3.45 -17.70 10.78
N ILE A 509 -2.19 -17.50 10.41
CA ILE A 509 -1.09 -17.23 11.34
C ILE A 509 -0.31 -16.03 10.84
N LYS A 510 0.03 -15.10 11.74
CA LYS A 510 0.97 -14.01 11.47
C LYS A 510 2.18 -14.14 12.37
N ALA A 511 3.37 -14.18 11.75
CA ALA A 511 4.65 -14.05 12.43
C ALA A 511 5.27 -12.69 12.12
N VAL A 512 5.93 -12.08 13.10
CA VAL A 512 6.61 -10.79 12.95
C VAL A 512 8.01 -10.87 13.58
N GLY A 513 8.97 -10.15 13.01
CA GLY A 513 10.34 -10.08 13.54
C GLY A 513 11.07 -8.84 13.06
N GLU A 514 12.10 -8.42 13.78
CA GLU A 514 12.97 -7.34 13.35
C GLU A 514 13.83 -7.79 12.18
N GLN A 515 14.25 -6.86 11.36
CA GLN A 515 15.15 -7.13 10.24
C GLN A 515 16.59 -7.34 10.75
N ILE A 516 17.30 -8.33 10.21
CA ILE A 516 18.76 -8.46 10.35
C ILE A 516 19.42 -7.30 9.58
N LEU A 517 20.25 -6.48 10.28
CA LEU A 517 20.97 -5.33 9.72
C LEU A 517 22.41 -5.67 9.37
#